data_0271b7ef1b5e5f83a3da7709459046ae
#
_entry.id   0271b7ef1b5e5f83a3da7709459046ae
#
_cell.length_a   1.000
_cell.length_b   1.000
_cell.length_c   1.000
_cell.angle_alpha   90.00
_cell.angle_beta   90.00
_cell.angle_gamma   90.00
#
_symmetry.space_group_name_H-M   'P 1'
#
loop_
_entity.id
_entity.type
_entity.pdbx_description
1 polymer ?
#
loop_
_entity_poly.entity_id
_entity_poly.type
_entity_poly.pdbx_seq_one_letter_code
_entity_poly.pdbx_strand_id
1 'polypeptide(L)'
;MHKLVVAAALALLASSSAYSQNAAPGSARLMTSLPADSGTVTNYYKQNVYDPSDNKIGEIVDVLVDQEGRVNALIIGVGGFLGAGEKDVAVPFSSVRGKKKDNKWWLVMNTTKDALKSAPGYKYDSTKTQWVPEKS
;
A
#
# COMPACT_ATOMS: atom_id res chain seq x y z
N MET A 1 -9.75 -26.22 -69.86
CA MET A 1 -8.64 -26.57 -69.01
C MET A 1 -8.40 -25.44 -68.07
N HIS A 2 -8.87 -25.61 -66.90
CA HIS A 2 -8.81 -24.54 -65.90
C HIS A 2 -7.89 -24.97 -64.82
N LYS A 3 -6.82 -24.26 -64.68
CA LYS A 3 -5.92 -24.42 -63.58
C LYS A 3 -6.43 -23.55 -62.46
N LEU A 4 -7.00 -24.18 -61.47
CA LEU A 4 -7.33 -23.51 -60.22
C LEU A 4 -6.05 -23.31 -59.44
N VAL A 5 -5.63 -22.07 -59.36
CA VAL A 5 -4.60 -21.68 -58.40
C VAL A 5 -5.28 -21.42 -57.08
N VAL A 6 -5.17 -22.35 -56.19
CA VAL A 6 -5.58 -22.16 -54.82
C VAL A 6 -4.47 -21.34 -54.15
N ALA A 7 -4.69 -20.09 -54.01
CA ALA A 7 -3.85 -19.26 -53.14
C ALA A 7 -4.23 -19.57 -51.68
N ALA A 8 -3.41 -20.37 -51.05
CA ALA A 8 -3.50 -20.56 -49.62
C ALA A 8 -3.03 -19.27 -48.96
N ALA A 9 -3.99 -18.48 -48.47
CA ALA A 9 -3.69 -17.38 -47.59
C ALA A 9 -3.29 -17.96 -46.25
N LEU A 10 -2.00 -18.01 -45.99
CA LEU A 10 -1.52 -18.23 -44.65
C LEU A 10 -1.85 -16.99 -43.83
N ALA A 11 -2.90 -17.09 -43.06
CA ALA A 11 -3.14 -16.15 -41.97
C ALA A 11 -2.09 -16.43 -40.91
N LEU A 12 -1.04 -15.64 -40.89
CA LEU A 12 -0.14 -15.55 -39.75
C LEU A 12 -0.92 -14.93 -38.61
N LEU A 13 -1.44 -15.79 -37.78
CA LEU A 13 -1.87 -15.41 -36.44
C LEU A 13 -0.62 -15.05 -35.67
N ALA A 14 -0.31 -13.77 -35.66
CA ALA A 14 0.63 -13.26 -34.70
C ALA A 14 -0.02 -13.42 -33.31
N SER A 15 0.25 -14.54 -32.68
CA SER A 15 -0.04 -14.68 -31.28
C SER A 15 0.87 -13.70 -30.54
N SER A 16 0.31 -12.57 -30.18
CA SER A 16 0.95 -11.71 -29.22
C SER A 16 0.93 -12.46 -27.90
N SER A 17 1.99 -13.18 -27.62
CA SER A 17 2.20 -13.74 -26.30
C SER A 17 2.31 -12.58 -25.33
N ALA A 18 1.33 -12.51 -24.42
CA ALA A 18 1.44 -11.63 -23.28
C ALA A 18 2.67 -12.07 -22.49
N TYR A 19 3.71 -11.29 -22.54
CA TYR A 19 4.91 -11.56 -21.79
C TYR A 19 4.61 -11.35 -20.32
N SER A 20 4.65 -12.44 -19.55
CA SER A 20 4.66 -12.31 -18.12
C SER A 20 5.91 -11.53 -17.74
N GLN A 21 5.74 -10.53 -16.90
CA GLN A 21 6.80 -9.63 -16.48
C GLN A 21 7.78 -10.27 -15.49
N ASN A 22 7.78 -11.58 -15.39
CA ASN A 22 8.74 -12.29 -14.56
C ASN A 22 10.08 -12.31 -15.27
N ALA A 23 10.97 -11.43 -14.85
CA ALA A 23 12.34 -11.48 -15.27
C ALA A 23 12.93 -12.84 -14.89
N ALA A 24 13.72 -13.43 -15.79
CA ALA A 24 14.46 -14.63 -15.46
C ALA A 24 15.37 -14.37 -14.25
N PRO A 25 15.63 -15.39 -13.39
CA PRO A 25 16.54 -15.24 -12.27
C PRO A 25 17.89 -14.64 -12.73
N GLY A 26 18.29 -13.53 -12.12
CA GLY A 26 19.53 -12.84 -12.44
C GLY A 26 19.43 -11.67 -13.43
N SER A 27 18.27 -11.44 -14.03
CA SER A 27 18.08 -10.29 -14.94
C SER A 27 17.15 -9.24 -14.32
N ALA A 28 17.63 -8.55 -13.29
CA ALA A 28 16.89 -7.45 -12.68
C ALA A 28 16.82 -6.27 -13.67
N ARG A 29 15.64 -5.74 -13.87
CA ARG A 29 15.45 -4.50 -14.62
C ARG A 29 15.67 -3.32 -13.69
N LEU A 30 16.64 -2.51 -14.00
CA LEU A 30 16.90 -1.28 -13.29
C LEU A 30 16.13 -0.12 -13.92
N MET A 31 15.60 0.76 -13.09
CA MET A 31 14.92 1.94 -13.56
C MET A 31 15.93 3.03 -13.88
N THR A 32 15.75 3.70 -15.01
CA THR A 32 16.58 4.84 -15.42
C THR A 32 15.96 6.17 -15.01
N SER A 33 14.70 6.15 -14.58
CA SER A 33 13.99 7.33 -14.08
C SER A 33 12.94 6.89 -13.07
N LEU A 34 12.52 7.79 -12.19
CA LEU A 34 11.44 7.51 -11.27
C LEU A 34 10.08 7.72 -11.94
N PRO A 35 9.06 6.94 -11.55
CA PRO A 35 7.70 7.21 -12.00
C PRO A 35 7.27 8.61 -11.59
N ALA A 36 6.51 9.29 -12.45
CA ALA A 36 5.98 10.61 -12.13
C ALA A 36 5.04 10.53 -10.92
N ASP A 37 5.04 11.56 -10.10
CA ASP A 37 4.14 11.72 -8.95
C ASP A 37 4.22 10.59 -7.90
N SER A 38 5.38 9.98 -7.79
CA SER A 38 5.59 8.92 -6.81
C SER A 38 5.72 9.49 -5.40
N GLY A 39 4.88 9.00 -4.50
CA GLY A 39 5.07 9.20 -3.06
C GLY A 39 6.13 8.24 -2.52
N THR A 40 6.53 8.45 -1.28
CA THR A 40 7.46 7.56 -0.60
C THR A 40 6.82 6.94 0.64
N VAL A 41 7.26 5.74 0.99
CA VAL A 41 6.82 5.09 2.23
C VAL A 41 7.22 5.94 3.45
N THR A 42 8.34 6.64 3.37
CA THR A 42 8.82 7.54 4.41
C THR A 42 7.83 8.65 4.77
N ASN A 43 6.99 9.06 3.82
CA ASN A 43 5.95 10.06 4.07
C ASN A 43 4.79 9.51 4.91
N TYR A 44 4.77 8.23 5.17
CA TYR A 44 3.74 7.56 5.97
C TYR A 44 4.32 6.90 7.21
N TYR A 45 5.34 6.08 7.05
CA TYR A 45 5.91 5.29 8.14
C TYR A 45 6.45 6.19 9.26
N LYS A 46 6.00 5.93 10.47
CA LYS A 46 6.34 6.69 11.69
C LYS A 46 5.89 8.15 11.69
N GLN A 47 4.96 8.50 10.80
CA GLN A 47 4.39 9.84 10.76
C GLN A 47 3.13 9.93 11.61
N ASN A 48 2.91 11.10 12.18
CA ASN A 48 1.69 11.38 12.93
C ASN A 48 0.50 11.51 11.99
N VAL A 49 -0.66 11.07 12.45
CA VAL A 49 -1.95 11.24 11.76
C VAL A 49 -2.82 12.20 12.57
N TYR A 50 -3.46 13.12 11.88
CA TYR A 50 -4.28 14.16 12.48
C TYR A 50 -5.71 14.05 11.98
N ASP A 51 -6.65 14.54 12.79
CA ASP A 51 -8.02 14.73 12.34
C ASP A 51 -8.15 16.04 11.53
N PRO A 52 -9.33 16.33 10.94
CA PRO A 52 -9.49 17.59 10.18
C PRO A 52 -9.36 18.87 11.02
N SER A 53 -9.41 18.77 12.34
CA SER A 53 -9.22 19.90 13.26
C SER A 53 -7.79 20.00 13.78
N ASP A 54 -6.84 19.31 13.15
CA ASP A 54 -5.41 19.30 13.47
C ASP A 54 -5.07 18.69 14.84
N ASN A 55 -5.95 17.86 15.39
CA ASN A 55 -5.64 17.08 16.58
C ASN A 55 -4.93 15.78 16.17
N LYS A 56 -3.84 15.47 16.85
CA LYS A 56 -3.15 14.19 16.64
C LYS A 56 -4.05 13.05 17.13
N ILE A 57 -4.34 12.09 16.24
CA ILE A 57 -5.16 10.92 16.56
C ILE A 57 -4.38 9.62 16.61
N GLY A 58 -3.16 9.61 16.10
CA GLY A 58 -2.32 8.42 16.13
C GLY A 58 -1.02 8.63 15.38
N GLU A 59 -0.28 7.53 15.25
CA GLU A 59 0.97 7.48 14.53
C GLU A 59 1.01 6.21 13.67
N ILE A 60 1.47 6.32 12.43
CA ILE A 60 1.59 5.14 11.57
C ILE A 60 2.78 4.31 12.05
N VAL A 61 2.52 3.06 12.43
CA VAL A 61 3.53 2.13 12.91
C VAL A 61 3.94 1.10 11.88
N ASP A 62 3.12 0.89 10.84
CA ASP A 62 3.49 0.02 9.73
C ASP A 62 2.65 0.32 8.49
N VAL A 63 3.18 -0.11 7.35
CA VAL A 63 2.54 0.00 6.03
C VAL A 63 2.41 -1.40 5.46
N LEU A 64 1.17 -1.85 5.18
CA LEU A 64 0.92 -3.20 4.71
C LEU A 64 0.92 -3.25 3.19
N VAL A 65 1.67 -4.20 2.67
CA VAL A 65 1.84 -4.42 1.24
C VAL A 65 1.29 -5.80 0.89
N ASP A 66 0.47 -5.88 -0.13
CA ASP A 66 -0.09 -7.15 -0.57
C ASP A 66 0.89 -7.96 -1.42
N GLN A 67 0.48 -9.16 -1.85
CA GLN A 67 1.33 -10.06 -2.63
C GLN A 67 1.66 -9.49 -4.03
N GLU A 68 0.84 -8.59 -4.54
CA GLU A 68 1.08 -7.90 -5.81
C GLU A 68 1.97 -6.66 -5.65
N GLY A 69 2.42 -6.37 -4.44
CA GLY A 69 3.29 -5.22 -4.17
C GLY A 69 2.55 -3.90 -4.00
N ARG A 70 1.22 -3.94 -3.80
CA ARG A 70 0.42 -2.74 -3.58
C ARG A 70 0.25 -2.45 -2.11
N VAL A 71 0.32 -1.18 -1.74
CA VAL A 71 -0.01 -0.73 -0.39
C VAL A 71 -1.53 -0.75 -0.23
N ASN A 72 -2.02 -1.50 0.75
CA ASN A 72 -3.47 -1.64 0.96
C ASN A 72 -3.96 -1.17 2.31
N ALA A 73 -3.11 -1.15 3.33
CA ALA A 73 -3.52 -0.77 4.67
C ALA A 73 -2.37 -0.11 5.43
N LEU A 74 -2.74 0.58 6.49
CA LEU A 74 -1.81 1.16 7.44
C LEU A 74 -2.16 0.64 8.84
N ILE A 75 -1.15 0.42 9.66
CA ILE A 75 -1.34 0.17 11.09
C ILE A 75 -1.08 1.49 11.81
N ILE A 76 -2.04 1.91 12.61
CA ILE A 76 -1.98 3.15 13.37
C ILE A 76 -1.97 2.83 14.85
N GLY A 77 -0.94 3.30 15.54
CA GLY A 77 -0.87 3.25 17.00
C GLY A 77 -1.67 4.39 17.60
N VAL A 78 -2.63 4.06 18.44
CA VAL A 78 -3.59 5.02 19.00
C VAL A 78 -3.59 4.97 20.50
N GLY A 79 -3.65 6.11 21.11
CA GLY A 79 -3.79 6.23 22.56
C GLY A 79 -2.47 6.09 23.27
N GLY A 80 -2.47 5.85 24.54
CA GLY A 80 -1.29 5.66 25.34
C GLY A 80 -0.63 6.97 25.75
N PHE A 81 -1.02 7.47 26.91
CA PHE A 81 -0.18 8.38 27.64
C PHE A 81 0.99 7.57 28.22
N LEU A 82 2.21 7.99 27.92
CA LEU A 82 3.43 7.39 28.49
C LEU A 82 3.64 5.91 28.15
N GLY A 83 3.25 5.48 26.94
CA GLY A 83 3.49 4.11 26.48
C GLY A 83 2.60 3.05 27.10
N ALA A 84 1.68 3.41 27.97
CA ALA A 84 0.72 2.47 28.54
C ALA A 84 -0.61 2.54 27.76
N GLY A 85 -1.08 1.39 27.27
CA GLY A 85 -2.39 1.27 26.63
C GLY A 85 -2.44 1.70 25.16
N GLU A 86 -1.32 1.76 24.46
CA GLU A 86 -1.33 1.97 23.02
C GLU A 86 -1.99 0.78 22.34
N LYS A 87 -2.90 1.09 21.42
CA LYS A 87 -3.62 0.10 20.63
C LYS A 87 -3.28 0.29 19.15
N ASP A 88 -2.91 -0.79 18.48
CA ASP A 88 -2.63 -0.79 17.07
C ASP A 88 -3.87 -1.21 16.30
N VAL A 89 -4.34 -0.35 15.41
CA VAL A 89 -5.54 -0.57 14.60
C VAL A 89 -5.18 -0.52 13.13
N ALA A 90 -5.95 -1.23 12.30
CA ALA A 90 -5.74 -1.24 10.86
C ALA A 90 -6.76 -0.34 10.16
N VAL A 91 -6.29 0.45 9.21
CA VAL A 91 -7.14 1.29 8.37
C VAL A 91 -6.76 1.12 6.90
N PRO A 92 -7.71 1.29 5.96
CA PRO A 92 -7.34 1.29 4.54
C PRO A 92 -6.35 2.42 4.25
N PHE A 93 -5.38 2.15 3.39
CA PHE A 93 -4.41 3.17 2.97
C PHE A 93 -5.12 4.42 2.42
N SER A 94 -6.20 4.24 1.67
CA SER A 94 -6.97 5.34 1.08
C SER A 94 -7.67 6.25 2.10
N SER A 95 -7.79 5.80 3.36
CA SER A 95 -8.42 6.59 4.41
C SER A 95 -7.52 7.71 4.94
N VAL A 96 -6.22 7.65 4.68
CA VAL A 96 -5.26 8.64 5.14
C VAL A 96 -4.79 9.44 3.94
N ARG A 97 -4.92 10.75 4.00
CA ARG A 97 -4.54 11.65 2.92
C ARG A 97 -3.35 12.49 3.34
N GLY A 98 -2.35 12.53 2.45
CA GLY A 98 -1.21 13.40 2.62
C GLY A 98 -1.45 14.76 1.98
N LYS A 99 -1.02 15.80 2.66
CA LYS A 99 -1.00 17.17 2.12
C LYS A 99 0.21 17.91 2.65
N LYS A 100 0.59 18.99 1.96
CA LYS A 100 1.57 19.91 2.48
C LYS A 100 0.86 21.01 3.27
N LYS A 101 1.37 21.24 4.48
CA LYS A 101 0.93 22.32 5.35
C LYS A 101 2.18 23.02 5.90
N ASP A 102 2.31 24.30 5.64
CA ASP A 102 3.48 25.10 6.04
C ASP A 102 4.82 24.43 5.65
N ASN A 103 4.91 23.95 4.41
CA ASN A 103 6.05 23.22 3.86
C ASN A 103 6.36 21.88 4.52
N LYS A 104 5.48 21.39 5.38
CA LYS A 104 5.63 20.10 6.02
C LYS A 104 4.62 19.10 5.46
N TRP A 105 5.03 17.84 5.39
CA TRP A 105 4.12 16.76 5.05
C TRP A 105 3.18 16.51 6.22
N TRP A 106 1.87 16.43 5.92
CA TRP A 106 0.84 16.32 6.93
C TRP A 106 -0.15 15.24 6.53
N LEU A 107 -0.40 14.28 7.42
CA LEU A 107 -1.35 13.19 7.18
C LEU A 107 -2.64 13.47 7.93
N VAL A 108 -3.76 13.36 7.21
CA VAL A 108 -5.09 13.62 7.75
C VAL A 108 -6.00 12.43 7.50
N MET A 109 -6.76 12.05 8.51
CA MET A 109 -7.79 11.03 8.42
C MET A 109 -9.08 11.60 9.02
N ASN A 110 -10.19 11.43 8.30
CA ASN A 110 -11.50 11.95 8.76
C ASN A 110 -12.13 10.98 9.76
N THR A 111 -11.61 10.99 10.97
CA THR A 111 -12.09 10.17 12.08
C THR A 111 -11.72 10.83 13.41
N THR A 112 -12.07 10.20 14.50
CA THR A 112 -11.72 10.66 15.84
C THR A 112 -10.81 9.64 16.52
N LYS A 113 -10.05 10.10 17.51
CA LYS A 113 -9.23 9.23 18.33
C LYS A 113 -10.08 8.15 19.03
N ASP A 114 -11.27 8.53 19.52
CA ASP A 114 -12.17 7.58 20.18
C ASP A 114 -12.68 6.50 19.21
N ALA A 115 -12.99 6.88 17.98
CA ALA A 115 -13.40 5.91 16.96
C ALA A 115 -12.29 4.90 16.68
N LEU A 116 -11.05 5.36 16.58
CA LEU A 116 -9.89 4.47 16.40
C LEU A 116 -9.69 3.55 17.62
N LYS A 117 -9.85 4.08 18.83
CA LYS A 117 -9.75 3.28 20.06
C LYS A 117 -10.79 2.18 20.13
N SER A 118 -11.95 2.37 19.51
CA SER A 118 -13.04 1.38 19.48
C SER A 118 -12.85 0.32 18.40
N ALA A 119 -11.92 0.50 17.48
CA ALA A 119 -11.65 -0.46 16.41
C ALA A 119 -10.95 -1.72 16.96
N PRO A 120 -11.04 -2.85 16.24
CA PRO A 120 -10.30 -4.04 16.64
C PRO A 120 -8.80 -3.78 16.72
N GLY A 121 -8.13 -4.33 17.72
CA GLY A 121 -6.69 -4.22 17.90
C GLY A 121 -5.95 -5.33 17.16
N TYR A 122 -4.71 -5.04 16.79
CA TYR A 122 -3.81 -5.97 16.13
C TYR A 122 -2.46 -5.98 16.83
N LYS A 123 -1.72 -7.06 16.66
CA LYS A 123 -0.34 -7.16 17.12
C LYS A 123 0.52 -7.80 16.06
N TYR A 124 1.79 -7.44 16.04
CA TYR A 124 2.73 -8.06 15.12
C TYR A 124 3.20 -9.40 15.68
N ASP A 125 3.06 -10.45 14.87
CA ASP A 125 3.55 -11.79 15.18
C ASP A 125 4.86 -12.02 14.43
N SER A 126 5.96 -11.97 15.15
CA SER A 126 7.29 -12.12 14.55
C SER A 126 7.56 -13.52 14.02
N THR A 127 6.87 -14.55 14.53
CA THR A 127 7.04 -15.91 14.02
C THR A 127 6.38 -16.09 12.67
N LYS A 128 5.27 -15.38 12.43
CA LYS A 128 4.54 -15.37 11.14
C LYS A 128 4.97 -14.23 10.24
N THR A 129 5.72 -13.27 10.77
CA THR A 129 6.07 -12.01 10.09
C THR A 129 4.84 -11.27 9.56
N GLN A 130 3.78 -11.25 10.35
CA GLN A 130 2.48 -10.69 9.98
C GLN A 130 1.81 -10.02 11.16
N TRP A 131 0.96 -9.04 10.86
CA TRP A 131 0.02 -8.51 11.82
C TRP A 131 -1.16 -9.46 11.96
N VAL A 132 -1.55 -9.75 13.18
CA VAL A 132 -2.65 -10.66 13.51
C VAL A 132 -3.60 -9.98 14.49
N PRO A 133 -4.90 -10.39 14.52
CA PRO A 133 -5.81 -9.85 15.51
C PRO A 133 -5.29 -10.06 16.92
N GLU A 134 -5.40 -9.02 17.74
CA GLU A 134 -5.11 -9.13 19.16
C GLU A 134 -6.28 -9.81 19.85
N LYS A 135 -5.99 -10.88 20.56
CA LYS A 135 -7.02 -11.56 21.36
C LYS A 135 -7.24 -10.80 22.65
N SER A 136 -8.46 -10.38 22.86
CA SER A 136 -8.89 -9.77 24.12
C SER A 136 -8.94 -10.80 25.26
#